data_e9a20e8fbf4cf9699150ab92e7e2b7d9
#
_entry.id   e9a20e8fbf4cf9699150ab92e7e2b7d9
#
_cell.length_a   1.000
_cell.length_b   1.000
_cell.length_c   1.000
_cell.angle_alpha   90.00
_cell.angle_beta   90.00
_cell.angle_gamma   90.00
#
_symmetry.space_group_name_H-M   'P 1'
#
loop_
_entity.id
_entity.type
_entity.pdbx_description
1 polymer ?
#
loop_
_entity_poly.entity_id
_entity_poly.type
_entity_poly.pdbx_seq_one_letter_code
_entity_poly.pdbx_strand_id
1 'polypeptide(L)'
;MLLTVLALLLTFLPTQAQEDSLQANRYVMRSTLYGIGFTNLLDTYLSPMEYTGPEIRFLRESMRMTKLFDGNVSRQTLFQANAALTENKAGTGSEMLFMANWNFAWHYQFRINENFKVLAGPNIDINGGLIYNLRNSNNPVQVKAYANAGASGTVIYKFRIKKYPFTLRYQLNVPLLGVMFSPEFGEGYYEISETGWGKNLYFTSLHNQPSLRQFLTLDIPIRESTLRVGYVNDVQQAKQNDLKSHIWSHSFMIGFVKHLYALKGHSQKIPY
;
A
#
# COMPACT_ATOMS: atom_id res chain seq x y z
N MET A 1 14.46 14.78 23.98
CA MET A 1 14.30 15.69 22.81
C MET A 1 13.17 15.28 21.85
N LEU A 2 12.96 14.00 21.53
CA LEU A 2 11.85 13.57 20.65
C LEU A 2 10.45 13.71 21.30
N LEU A 3 10.32 13.44 22.58
CA LEU A 3 9.07 13.57 23.36
C LEU A 3 8.65 15.03 23.59
N THR A 4 9.58 15.98 23.65
CA THR A 4 9.31 17.40 23.79
C THR A 4 8.80 18.03 22.49
N VAL A 5 9.24 17.55 21.33
CA VAL A 5 8.74 17.98 20.01
C VAL A 5 7.32 17.45 19.77
N LEU A 6 7.01 16.24 20.23
CA LEU A 6 5.66 15.66 20.14
C LEU A 6 4.66 16.40 21.04
N ALA A 7 5.09 16.86 22.23
CA ALA A 7 4.23 17.62 23.14
C ALA A 7 3.95 19.05 22.63
N LEU A 8 4.88 19.69 21.92
CA LEU A 8 4.67 21.01 21.33
C LEU A 8 3.72 21.01 20.13
N LEU A 9 3.58 19.88 19.42
CA LEU A 9 2.61 19.72 18.31
C LEU A 9 1.17 19.56 18.79
N LEU A 10 0.94 19.23 20.05
CA LEU A 10 -0.39 19.02 20.63
C LEU A 10 -1.05 20.32 21.16
N THR A 11 -0.33 21.43 21.24
CA THR A 11 -0.86 22.70 21.82
C THR A 11 -1.48 23.67 20.81
N PHE A 12 -1.49 23.35 19.51
CA PHE A 12 -2.11 24.20 18.49
C PHE A 12 -3.37 23.55 17.92
N LEU A 13 -4.45 23.46 18.71
CA LEU A 13 -5.78 23.09 18.20
C LEU A 13 -6.66 24.34 18.13
N PRO A 14 -7.02 24.86 16.94
CA PRO A 14 -8.08 25.85 16.82
C PRO A 14 -9.45 25.17 16.82
N THR A 15 -10.33 25.63 17.68
CA THR A 15 -11.73 25.26 17.84
C THR A 15 -12.61 25.89 16.74
N GLN A 16 -12.62 25.34 15.53
CA GLN A 16 -13.62 25.66 14.49
C GLN A 16 -13.98 24.39 13.71
N ALA A 17 -14.85 23.55 14.27
CA ALA A 17 -15.14 22.26 13.64
C ALA A 17 -16.60 21.76 13.74
N GLN A 18 -17.59 22.58 14.10
CA GLN A 18 -18.90 22.01 14.39
C GLN A 18 -19.90 21.98 13.21
N GLU A 19 -19.80 22.87 12.22
CA GLU A 19 -20.70 22.85 11.05
C GLU A 19 -20.24 21.98 9.87
N ASP A 20 -18.95 21.82 9.68
CA ASP A 20 -18.38 20.96 8.62
C ASP A 20 -18.47 19.44 8.89
N SER A 21 -18.70 19.04 10.15
CA SER A 21 -18.64 17.63 10.56
C SER A 21 -19.78 16.76 10.01
N LEU A 22 -20.99 17.32 9.85
CA LEU A 22 -22.16 16.59 9.33
C LEU A 22 -22.07 16.35 7.82
N GLN A 23 -21.44 17.25 7.07
CA GLN A 23 -21.19 17.07 5.63
C GLN A 23 -19.96 16.20 5.36
N ALA A 24 -18.92 16.29 6.18
CA ALA A 24 -17.70 15.52 6.06
C ALA A 24 -17.93 13.99 6.13
N ASN A 25 -18.86 13.53 6.97
CA ASN A 25 -19.20 12.11 7.10
C ASN A 25 -19.83 11.47 5.84
N ARG A 26 -20.25 12.27 4.87
CA ARG A 26 -20.86 11.80 3.61
C ARG A 26 -19.89 11.77 2.44
N TYR A 27 -18.70 12.34 2.63
CA TYR A 27 -17.70 12.41 1.57
C TYR A 27 -16.91 11.11 1.44
N VAL A 28 -16.88 10.57 0.22
CA VAL A 28 -16.10 9.38 -0.14
C VAL A 28 -15.28 9.71 -1.38
N MET A 29 -13.97 9.65 -1.25
CA MET A 29 -13.05 9.65 -2.39
C MET A 29 -12.83 8.21 -2.84
N ARG A 30 -12.94 7.95 -4.13
CA ARG A 30 -12.58 6.67 -4.76
C ARG A 30 -11.64 6.92 -5.92
N SER A 31 -10.56 6.16 -6.01
CA SER A 31 -9.67 6.18 -7.16
C SER A 31 -9.45 4.77 -7.70
N THR A 32 -9.25 4.69 -9.01
CA THR A 32 -8.85 3.46 -9.69
C THR A 32 -7.73 3.81 -10.64
N LEU A 33 -6.59 3.14 -10.50
CA LEU A 33 -5.38 3.38 -11.27
C LEU A 33 -4.87 2.08 -11.87
N TYR A 34 -4.27 2.20 -13.03
CA TYR A 34 -3.53 1.16 -13.72
C TYR A 34 -2.10 1.64 -13.92
N GLY A 35 -1.16 0.73 -13.89
CA GLY A 35 0.24 1.09 -13.99
C GLY A 35 1.09 0.04 -14.67
N ILE A 36 2.24 0.50 -15.09
CA ILE A 36 3.33 -0.30 -15.61
C ILE A 36 4.60 0.02 -14.84
N GLY A 37 5.47 -0.96 -14.70
CA GLY A 37 6.68 -0.78 -13.92
C GLY A 37 7.69 -1.88 -14.12
N PHE A 38 8.59 -1.96 -13.16
CA PHE A 38 9.62 -3.00 -13.10
C PHE A 38 9.68 -3.58 -11.69
N THR A 39 9.95 -4.88 -11.64
CA THR A 39 10.16 -5.63 -10.41
C THR A 39 11.56 -6.25 -10.42
N ASN A 40 12.26 -6.15 -9.29
CA ASN A 40 13.41 -6.97 -8.94
C ASN A 40 12.96 -7.98 -7.88
N LEU A 41 13.23 -9.26 -8.15
CA LEU A 41 12.74 -10.40 -7.40
C LEU A 41 13.91 -11.30 -7.00
N LEU A 42 13.97 -11.66 -5.72
CA LEU A 42 14.82 -12.72 -5.20
C LEU A 42 13.99 -13.60 -4.27
N ASP A 43 14.05 -14.90 -4.48
CA ASP A 43 13.54 -15.86 -3.50
C ASP A 43 14.45 -17.08 -3.45
N THR A 44 15.22 -17.21 -2.38
CA THR A 44 16.22 -18.27 -2.26
C THR A 44 15.64 -19.67 -2.06
N TYR A 45 14.31 -19.79 -1.82
CA TYR A 45 13.63 -21.08 -1.89
C TYR A 45 13.54 -21.60 -3.32
N LEU A 46 13.35 -20.73 -4.31
CA LEU A 46 13.23 -21.08 -5.72
C LEU A 46 14.57 -21.02 -6.44
N SER A 47 15.35 -19.96 -6.19
CA SER A 47 16.62 -19.71 -6.88
C SER A 47 17.49 -18.73 -6.07
N PRO A 48 18.81 -18.93 -6.03
CA PRO A 48 19.73 -17.97 -5.40
C PRO A 48 20.00 -16.73 -6.28
N MET A 49 19.43 -16.66 -7.48
CA MET A 49 19.63 -15.56 -8.43
C MET A 49 18.55 -14.51 -8.32
N GLU A 50 18.91 -13.27 -8.62
CA GLU A 50 17.95 -12.18 -8.82
C GLU A 50 17.35 -12.21 -10.21
N TYR A 51 16.05 -11.90 -10.29
CA TYR A 51 15.25 -11.81 -11.50
C TYR A 51 14.67 -10.41 -11.63
N THR A 52 14.77 -9.83 -12.81
CA THR A 52 14.24 -8.48 -13.09
C THR A 52 13.36 -8.49 -14.32
N GLY A 53 12.30 -7.69 -14.31
CA GLY A 53 11.43 -7.61 -15.48
C GLY A 53 10.26 -6.66 -15.35
N PRO A 54 9.48 -6.53 -16.43
CA PRO A 54 8.32 -5.65 -16.47
C PRO A 54 7.22 -6.12 -15.54
N GLU A 55 6.49 -5.14 -14.99
CA GLU A 55 5.34 -5.31 -14.10
C GLU A 55 4.14 -4.55 -14.64
N ILE A 56 2.96 -5.14 -14.47
CA ILE A 56 1.66 -4.45 -14.55
C ILE A 56 1.05 -4.37 -13.16
N ARG A 57 0.40 -3.24 -12.84
CA ARG A 57 -0.21 -3.00 -11.52
C ARG A 57 -1.58 -2.40 -11.64
N PHE A 58 -2.48 -2.89 -10.82
CA PHE A 58 -3.80 -2.34 -10.56
C PHE A 58 -3.85 -1.82 -9.12
N LEU A 59 -4.50 -0.65 -8.91
CA LEU A 59 -4.70 -0.08 -7.59
C LEU A 59 -6.07 0.57 -7.50
N ARG A 60 -6.79 0.22 -6.44
CA ARG A 60 -8.07 0.83 -6.09
C ARG A 60 -8.01 1.37 -4.65
N GLU A 61 -8.33 2.63 -4.49
CA GLU A 61 -8.37 3.30 -3.21
C GLU A 61 -9.78 3.81 -2.90
N SER A 62 -10.17 3.74 -1.64
CA SER A 62 -11.37 4.40 -1.11
C SER A 62 -11.01 5.06 0.22
N MET A 63 -11.29 6.34 0.35
CA MET A 63 -11.09 7.10 1.58
C MET A 63 -12.39 7.79 1.98
N ARG A 64 -12.76 7.71 3.25
CA ARG A 64 -13.94 8.36 3.80
C ARG A 64 -13.67 8.88 5.21
N MET A 65 -14.34 9.96 5.58
CA MET A 65 -14.33 10.44 6.96
C MET A 65 -15.15 9.51 7.86
N THR A 66 -14.80 9.43 9.12
CA THR A 66 -15.53 8.69 10.16
C THR A 66 -16.08 9.69 11.19
N LYS A 67 -16.91 9.21 12.12
CA LYS A 67 -17.40 10.02 13.25
C LYS A 67 -16.42 10.03 14.44
N LEU A 68 -15.33 9.29 14.35
CA LEU A 68 -14.35 9.20 15.43
C LEU A 68 -13.63 10.54 15.62
N PHE A 69 -13.38 10.92 16.86
CA PHE A 69 -12.70 12.15 17.26
C PHE A 69 -13.29 13.39 16.56
N ASP A 70 -14.60 13.58 16.70
CA ASP A 70 -15.35 14.72 16.14
C ASP A 70 -15.18 14.88 14.61
N GLY A 71 -15.05 13.74 13.91
CA GLY A 71 -14.88 13.73 12.46
C GLY A 71 -13.44 13.97 11.97
N ASN A 72 -12.46 13.97 12.85
CA ASN A 72 -11.04 14.17 12.48
C ASN A 72 -10.31 12.89 12.04
N VAL A 73 -10.99 11.73 12.07
CA VAL A 73 -10.41 10.46 11.62
C VAL A 73 -10.98 10.05 10.28
N SER A 74 -10.12 9.80 9.31
CA SER A 74 -10.47 9.16 8.03
C SER A 74 -10.15 7.68 8.05
N ARG A 75 -10.96 6.90 7.33
CA ARG A 75 -10.70 5.49 7.02
C ARG A 75 -10.33 5.36 5.57
N GLN A 76 -9.22 4.71 5.31
CA GLN A 76 -8.75 4.36 3.97
C GLN A 76 -8.80 2.85 3.79
N THR A 77 -9.20 2.43 2.61
CA THR A 77 -9.03 1.06 2.12
C THR A 77 -8.32 1.15 0.78
N LEU A 78 -7.20 0.46 0.65
CA LEU A 78 -6.40 0.40 -0.56
C LEU A 78 -6.24 -1.08 -0.92
N PHE A 79 -6.63 -1.42 -2.13
CA PHE A 79 -6.39 -2.73 -2.74
C PHE A 79 -5.47 -2.54 -3.92
N GLN A 80 -4.45 -3.37 -4.03
CA GLN A 80 -3.61 -3.44 -5.22
C GLN A 80 -3.33 -4.89 -5.60
N ALA A 81 -3.11 -5.10 -6.90
CA ALA A 81 -2.64 -6.36 -7.44
C ALA A 81 -1.57 -6.07 -8.50
N ASN A 82 -0.55 -6.86 -8.54
CA ASN A 82 0.50 -6.76 -9.55
C ASN A 82 0.92 -8.13 -10.08
N ALA A 83 1.36 -8.13 -11.32
CA ALA A 83 1.93 -9.29 -11.98
C ALA A 83 3.20 -8.87 -12.73
N ALA A 84 4.23 -9.69 -12.66
CA ALA A 84 5.49 -9.45 -13.35
C ALA A 84 5.99 -10.73 -14.01
N LEU A 85 6.67 -10.56 -15.13
CA LEU A 85 7.48 -11.60 -15.78
C LEU A 85 8.94 -11.15 -15.74
N THR A 86 9.76 -11.91 -15.04
CA THR A 86 11.14 -11.53 -14.73
C THR A 86 12.13 -12.55 -15.25
N GLU A 87 13.34 -12.11 -15.58
CA GLU A 87 14.42 -12.94 -16.06
C GLU A 87 15.69 -12.68 -15.25
N ASN A 88 16.54 -13.71 -15.08
CA ASN A 88 17.84 -13.54 -14.48
C ASN A 88 18.82 -12.88 -15.46
N LYS A 89 19.91 -12.30 -14.95
CA LYS A 89 20.92 -11.61 -15.79
C LYS A 89 21.53 -12.46 -16.90
N ALA A 90 21.56 -13.79 -16.73
CA ALA A 90 22.12 -14.71 -17.71
C ALA A 90 21.10 -15.09 -18.81
N GLY A 91 19.85 -14.72 -18.72
CA GLY A 91 18.77 -15.10 -19.65
C GLY A 91 18.46 -16.60 -19.62
N THR A 92 18.87 -17.31 -18.57
CA THR A 92 18.75 -18.78 -18.47
C THR A 92 17.56 -19.24 -17.65
N GLY A 93 16.81 -18.33 -17.01
CA GLY A 93 15.64 -18.65 -16.19
C GLY A 93 14.72 -17.46 -16.05
N SER A 94 13.44 -17.76 -15.93
CA SER A 94 12.38 -16.75 -15.77
C SER A 94 11.49 -17.10 -14.60
N GLU A 95 10.96 -16.09 -13.95
CA GLU A 95 9.98 -16.21 -12.87
C GLU A 95 8.76 -15.33 -13.13
N MET A 96 7.59 -15.83 -12.78
CA MET A 96 6.34 -15.08 -12.76
C MET A 96 5.98 -14.73 -11.32
N LEU A 97 5.63 -13.48 -11.11
CA LEU A 97 5.14 -12.95 -9.84
C LEU A 97 3.66 -12.59 -9.96
N PHE A 98 2.85 -12.99 -8.97
CA PHE A 98 1.49 -12.53 -8.78
C PHE A 98 1.33 -12.15 -7.30
N MET A 99 1.01 -10.90 -7.02
CA MET A 99 0.76 -10.41 -5.66
C MET A 99 -0.54 -9.63 -5.61
N ALA A 100 -1.26 -9.81 -4.51
CA ALA A 100 -2.39 -8.98 -4.12
C ALA A 100 -2.14 -8.43 -2.72
N ASN A 101 -2.49 -7.18 -2.50
CA ASN A 101 -2.38 -6.52 -1.21
C ASN A 101 -3.68 -5.80 -0.87
N TRP A 102 -4.09 -5.93 0.37
CA TRP A 102 -5.18 -5.18 0.96
C TRP A 102 -4.68 -4.44 2.20
N ASN A 103 -4.69 -3.10 2.11
CA ASN A 103 -4.30 -2.22 3.19
C ASN A 103 -5.54 -1.47 3.72
N PHE A 104 -5.69 -1.46 5.01
CA PHE A 104 -6.76 -0.79 5.71
C PHE A 104 -6.17 0.09 6.80
N ALA A 105 -6.40 1.42 6.71
CA ALA A 105 -5.81 2.39 7.61
C ALA A 105 -6.84 3.34 8.21
N TRP A 106 -6.59 3.76 9.44
CA TRP A 106 -7.27 4.87 10.11
C TRP A 106 -6.27 5.98 10.31
N HIS A 107 -6.59 7.17 9.80
CA HIS A 107 -5.71 8.32 9.89
C HIS A 107 -6.37 9.44 10.67
N TYR A 108 -5.73 9.91 11.72
CA TYR A 108 -6.04 11.18 12.33
C TYR A 108 -5.53 12.31 11.43
N GLN A 109 -6.35 13.34 11.18
CA GLN A 109 -6.03 14.45 10.28
C GLN A 109 -5.56 15.67 11.05
N PHE A 110 -4.29 16.02 10.85
CA PHE A 110 -3.69 17.25 11.35
C PHE A 110 -3.76 18.30 10.23
N ARG A 111 -4.63 19.30 10.41
CA ARG A 111 -4.73 20.44 9.47
C ARG A 111 -3.73 21.50 9.90
N ILE A 112 -2.61 21.61 9.21
CA ILE A 112 -1.56 22.61 9.49
C ILE A 112 -2.00 23.98 8.98
N ASN A 113 -2.53 24.02 7.73
CA ASN A 113 -3.17 25.19 7.14
C ASN A 113 -4.17 24.73 6.05
N GLU A 114 -4.78 25.68 5.32
CA GLU A 114 -5.77 25.37 4.28
C GLU A 114 -5.22 24.49 3.16
N ASN A 115 -3.94 24.62 2.85
CA ASN A 115 -3.27 23.94 1.75
C ASN A 115 -2.50 22.69 2.17
N PHE A 116 -2.16 22.55 3.45
CA PHE A 116 -1.27 21.49 3.93
C PHE A 116 -1.92 20.68 5.04
N LYS A 117 -2.02 19.38 4.84
CA LYS A 117 -2.57 18.41 5.80
C LYS A 117 -1.61 17.24 5.97
N VAL A 118 -1.50 16.75 7.19
CA VAL A 118 -0.81 15.51 7.54
C VAL A 118 -1.82 14.55 8.13
N LEU A 119 -1.80 13.33 7.67
CA LEU A 119 -2.62 12.24 8.15
C LEU A 119 -1.69 11.17 8.70
N ALA A 120 -1.97 10.66 9.88
CA ALA A 120 -1.15 9.60 10.48
C ALA A 120 -2.01 8.66 11.33
N GLY A 121 -1.64 7.39 11.36
CA GLY A 121 -2.31 6.42 12.18
C GLY A 121 -1.94 4.97 11.88
N PRO A 122 -2.61 4.01 12.54
CA PRO A 122 -2.37 2.60 12.35
C PRO A 122 -2.94 2.10 11.03
N ASN A 123 -2.34 1.02 10.52
CA ASN A 123 -2.86 0.26 9.40
C ASN A 123 -2.75 -1.25 9.63
N ILE A 124 -3.60 -1.99 8.91
CA ILE A 124 -3.50 -3.45 8.72
C ILE A 124 -3.16 -3.68 7.26
N ASP A 125 -2.16 -4.50 7.01
CA ASP A 125 -1.63 -4.79 5.68
C ASP A 125 -1.61 -6.30 5.45
N ILE A 126 -2.42 -6.79 4.52
CA ILE A 126 -2.53 -8.21 4.17
C ILE A 126 -2.02 -8.39 2.76
N ASN A 127 -1.05 -9.26 2.59
CA ASN A 127 -0.44 -9.59 1.31
C ASN A 127 -0.60 -11.08 1.05
N GLY A 128 -0.97 -11.41 -0.16
CA GLY A 128 -1.06 -12.79 -0.64
C GLY A 128 -0.64 -12.89 -2.09
N GLY A 129 0.06 -13.95 -2.43
CA GLY A 129 0.50 -14.16 -3.81
C GLY A 129 1.40 -15.37 -3.96
N LEU A 130 2.01 -15.45 -5.11
CA LEU A 130 2.93 -16.54 -5.46
C LEU A 130 4.01 -16.07 -6.43
N ILE A 131 5.13 -16.75 -6.35
CA ILE A 131 6.21 -16.73 -7.35
C ILE A 131 6.25 -18.09 -7.99
N TYR A 132 6.32 -18.12 -9.31
CA TYR A 132 6.43 -19.36 -10.09
C TYR A 132 7.72 -19.34 -10.91
N ASN A 133 8.64 -20.27 -10.63
CA ASN A 133 9.88 -20.44 -11.40
C ASN A 133 9.61 -21.35 -12.61
N LEU A 134 9.76 -20.83 -13.81
CA LEU A 134 9.46 -21.54 -15.06
C LEU A 134 10.46 -22.65 -15.41
N ARG A 135 11.60 -22.70 -14.73
CA ARG A 135 12.66 -23.68 -14.97
C ARG A 135 12.68 -24.81 -13.94
N ASN A 136 12.24 -24.54 -12.73
CA ASN A 136 12.25 -25.52 -11.63
C ASN A 136 11.09 -26.50 -11.81
N SER A 137 11.38 -27.79 -11.99
CA SER A 137 10.36 -28.82 -12.18
C SER A 137 9.93 -29.51 -10.88
N ASN A 138 10.70 -29.38 -9.80
CA ASN A 138 10.42 -30.10 -8.55
C ASN A 138 9.55 -29.28 -7.59
N ASN A 139 9.95 -28.06 -7.26
CA ASN A 139 9.19 -27.13 -6.42
C ASN A 139 9.11 -25.76 -7.10
N PRO A 140 8.27 -25.61 -8.14
CA PRO A 140 8.30 -24.40 -8.97
C PRO A 140 7.61 -23.19 -8.32
N VAL A 141 6.84 -23.39 -7.24
CA VAL A 141 5.99 -22.36 -6.62
C VAL A 141 6.49 -21.98 -5.24
N GLN A 142 6.51 -20.69 -4.96
CA GLN A 142 6.64 -20.15 -3.61
C GLN A 142 5.43 -19.27 -3.28
N VAL A 143 4.70 -19.65 -2.25
CA VAL A 143 3.56 -18.87 -1.73
C VAL A 143 4.09 -17.73 -0.87
N LYS A 144 3.58 -16.52 -1.09
CA LYS A 144 3.82 -15.34 -0.26
C LYS A 144 2.54 -14.98 0.49
N ALA A 145 2.56 -15.04 1.80
CA ALA A 145 1.42 -14.65 2.64
C ALA A 145 1.91 -13.92 3.89
N TYR A 146 1.46 -12.68 4.07
CA TYR A 146 1.80 -11.83 5.21
C TYR A 146 0.56 -11.12 5.73
N ALA A 147 0.45 -11.01 7.04
CA ALA A 147 -0.56 -10.18 7.69
C ALA A 147 0.11 -9.34 8.77
N ASN A 148 0.12 -8.02 8.59
CA ASN A 148 0.88 -7.10 9.41
C ASN A 148 -0.01 -5.99 9.97
N ALA A 149 0.28 -5.57 11.20
CA ALA A 149 -0.10 -4.29 11.76
C ALA A 149 1.07 -3.31 11.60
N GLY A 150 0.77 -2.06 11.26
CA GLY A 150 1.82 -1.08 10.98
C GLY A 150 1.38 0.35 11.18
N ALA A 151 2.20 1.26 10.69
CA ALA A 151 1.96 2.70 10.67
C ALA A 151 1.77 3.19 9.23
N SER A 152 0.82 4.09 9.06
CA SER A 152 0.55 4.78 7.80
C SER A 152 0.57 6.29 8.01
N GLY A 153 1.31 7.00 7.16
CA GLY A 153 1.37 8.45 7.14
C GLY A 153 1.08 8.98 5.73
N THR A 154 0.33 10.06 5.64
CA THR A 154 0.03 10.72 4.36
C THR A 154 0.20 12.22 4.50
N VAL A 155 0.93 12.83 3.58
CA VAL A 155 1.04 14.28 3.44
C VAL A 155 0.25 14.71 2.22
N ILE A 156 -0.58 15.73 2.36
CA ILE A 156 -1.41 16.30 1.28
C ILE A 156 -1.10 17.78 1.17
N TYR A 157 -0.69 18.19 -0.02
CA TYR A 157 -0.41 19.59 -0.34
C TYR A 157 -1.22 20.05 -1.54
N LYS A 158 -2.02 21.09 -1.34
CA LYS A 158 -2.82 21.74 -2.39
C LYS A 158 -2.10 22.99 -2.88
N PHE A 159 -1.96 23.14 -4.18
CA PHE A 159 -1.36 24.32 -4.78
C PHE A 159 -2.06 24.67 -6.09
N ARG A 160 -1.79 25.86 -6.60
CA ARG A 160 -2.35 26.33 -7.88
C ARG A 160 -1.23 26.76 -8.81
N ILE A 161 -1.33 26.35 -10.06
CA ILE A 161 -0.50 26.87 -11.14
C ILE A 161 -1.42 27.67 -12.03
N LYS A 162 -1.25 29.01 -12.05
CA LYS A 162 -2.19 29.97 -12.66
C LYS A 162 -3.58 29.80 -12.02
N LYS A 163 -4.59 29.34 -12.79
CA LYS A 163 -5.97 29.12 -12.35
C LYS A 163 -6.29 27.65 -12.01
N TYR A 164 -5.36 26.73 -12.28
CA TYR A 164 -5.59 25.30 -12.12
C TYR A 164 -5.16 24.82 -10.74
N PRO A 165 -6.06 24.23 -9.95
CA PRO A 165 -5.72 23.63 -8.66
C PRO A 165 -5.10 22.24 -8.87
N PHE A 166 -4.06 21.92 -8.10
CA PHE A 166 -3.41 20.62 -8.05
C PHE A 166 -3.38 20.11 -6.60
N THR A 167 -3.41 18.81 -6.44
CA THR A 167 -3.20 18.19 -5.12
C THR A 167 -2.09 17.17 -5.23
N LEU A 168 -0.97 17.44 -4.56
CA LEU A 168 0.13 16.51 -4.38
C LEU A 168 -0.13 15.71 -3.10
N ARG A 169 0.06 14.41 -3.17
CA ARG A 169 -0.11 13.51 -2.03
C ARG A 169 1.03 12.51 -2.00
N TYR A 170 1.64 12.37 -0.84
CA TYR A 170 2.64 11.34 -0.55
C TYR A 170 2.17 10.50 0.63
N GLN A 171 2.14 9.18 0.45
CA GLN A 171 1.78 8.23 1.49
C GLN A 171 2.92 7.25 1.72
N LEU A 172 3.19 6.96 2.99
CA LEU A 172 4.15 5.97 3.44
C LEU A 172 3.42 4.97 4.35
N ASN A 173 3.55 3.68 4.07
CA ASN A 173 3.07 2.59 4.91
C ASN A 173 4.27 1.73 5.31
N VAL A 174 4.39 1.46 6.62
CA VAL A 174 5.47 0.65 7.19
C VAL A 174 4.84 -0.44 8.05
N PRO A 175 4.96 -1.72 7.68
CA PRO A 175 4.59 -2.83 8.56
C PRO A 175 5.55 -2.87 9.76
N LEU A 176 5.02 -3.03 10.96
CA LEU A 176 5.79 -3.02 12.20
C LEU A 176 5.83 -4.40 12.85
N LEU A 177 4.68 -5.05 12.94
CA LEU A 177 4.50 -6.36 13.59
C LEU A 177 3.53 -7.19 12.77
N GLY A 178 3.74 -8.50 12.72
CA GLY A 178 2.82 -9.37 11.99
C GLY A 178 3.16 -10.83 12.03
N VAL A 179 2.61 -11.53 11.07
CA VAL A 179 2.89 -12.95 10.81
C VAL A 179 3.12 -13.16 9.33
N MET A 180 4.02 -14.06 9.00
CA MET A 180 4.24 -14.50 7.62
C MET A 180 4.30 -16.01 7.53
N PHE A 181 3.91 -16.52 6.38
CA PHE A 181 4.17 -17.88 5.98
C PHE A 181 5.55 -17.98 5.32
N SER A 182 6.38 -18.93 5.78
CA SER A 182 7.68 -19.24 5.21
C SER A 182 7.97 -20.74 5.36
N PRO A 183 8.13 -21.51 4.28
CA PRO A 183 8.58 -22.89 4.37
C PRO A 183 10.00 -22.96 4.90
N GLU A 184 10.44 -24.15 5.28
CA GLU A 184 11.86 -24.44 5.51
C GLU A 184 12.57 -24.66 4.17
N PHE A 185 13.90 -24.52 4.16
CA PHE A 185 14.69 -24.77 2.95
C PHE A 185 14.57 -26.24 2.54
N GLY A 186 14.13 -26.48 1.29
CA GLY A 186 13.95 -27.82 0.73
C GLY A 186 12.62 -28.51 1.11
N GLU A 187 11.81 -27.91 1.98
CA GLU A 187 10.49 -28.45 2.35
C GLU A 187 9.51 -28.29 1.19
N GLY A 188 8.89 -29.37 0.76
CA GLY A 188 7.91 -29.37 -0.31
C GLY A 188 6.50 -29.02 0.19
N TYR A 189 5.65 -28.41 -0.66
CA TYR A 189 4.26 -28.09 -0.29
C TYR A 189 3.42 -29.31 0.02
N TYR A 190 3.76 -30.48 -0.51
CA TYR A 190 3.13 -31.75 -0.13
C TYR A 190 3.42 -32.06 1.34
N GLU A 191 4.67 -31.95 1.79
CA GLU A 191 5.07 -32.18 3.17
C GLU A 191 4.39 -31.20 4.13
N ILE A 192 4.28 -29.92 3.73
CA ILE A 192 3.57 -28.88 4.50
C ILE A 192 2.08 -29.25 4.66
N SER A 193 1.45 -29.81 3.61
CA SER A 193 0.06 -30.21 3.67
C SER A 193 -0.18 -31.38 4.64
N GLU A 194 0.77 -32.30 4.76
CA GLU A 194 0.73 -33.44 5.70
C GLU A 194 1.05 -33.02 7.14
N THR A 195 2.04 -32.13 7.33
CA THR A 195 2.50 -31.72 8.66
C THR A 195 1.71 -30.55 9.26
N GLY A 196 0.96 -29.82 8.43
CA GLY A 196 0.11 -28.70 8.81
C GLY A 196 0.79 -27.33 8.62
N TRP A 197 0.10 -26.44 7.96
CA TRP A 197 0.54 -25.06 7.59
C TRP A 197 0.95 -24.21 8.81
N GLY A 198 0.45 -24.52 10.00
CA GLY A 198 0.71 -23.72 11.21
C GLY A 198 2.18 -23.75 11.66
N LYS A 199 2.96 -24.77 11.30
CA LYS A 199 4.39 -24.86 11.64
C LYS A 199 5.22 -23.81 10.90
N ASN A 200 4.74 -23.36 9.74
CA ASN A 200 5.43 -22.43 8.85
C ASN A 200 4.92 -20.99 8.99
N LEU A 201 4.22 -20.69 10.10
CA LEU A 201 3.80 -19.35 10.45
C LEU A 201 4.77 -18.74 11.46
N TYR A 202 5.40 -17.65 11.08
CA TYR A 202 6.43 -16.96 11.86
C TYR A 202 6.01 -15.55 12.20
N PHE A 203 6.34 -15.13 13.43
CA PHE A 203 6.21 -13.74 13.83
C PHE A 203 7.16 -12.86 13.02
N THR A 204 6.65 -11.70 12.59
CA THR A 204 7.42 -10.71 11.83
C THR A 204 7.48 -9.37 12.53
N SER A 205 8.61 -8.70 12.36
CA SER A 205 8.79 -7.29 12.66
C SER A 205 9.89 -6.72 11.76
N LEU A 206 10.32 -5.48 12.02
CA LEU A 206 11.37 -4.84 11.24
C LEU A 206 12.72 -5.60 11.24
N HIS A 207 12.94 -6.55 12.18
CA HIS A 207 14.18 -7.32 12.25
C HIS A 207 14.27 -8.40 11.16
N ASN A 208 13.13 -9.00 10.75
CA ASN A 208 13.10 -10.08 9.75
C ASN A 208 12.23 -9.76 8.53
N GLN A 209 11.44 -8.67 8.57
CA GLN A 209 10.62 -8.20 7.44
C GLN A 209 10.67 -6.66 7.32
N PRO A 210 11.85 -6.05 7.11
CA PRO A 210 11.99 -4.60 6.93
C PRO A 210 11.40 -4.20 5.56
N SER A 211 10.14 -3.85 5.53
CA SER A 211 9.36 -3.55 4.33
C SER A 211 8.77 -2.15 4.40
N LEU A 212 8.53 -1.53 3.26
CA LEU A 212 7.85 -0.25 3.17
C LEU A 212 7.14 -0.09 1.83
N ARG A 213 6.06 0.69 1.81
CA ARG A 213 5.36 1.08 0.58
C ARG A 213 5.18 2.56 0.54
N GLN A 214 5.59 3.15 -0.58
CA GLN A 214 5.47 4.58 -0.85
C GLN A 214 4.52 4.80 -2.03
N PHE A 215 3.66 5.79 -1.92
CA PHE A 215 2.72 6.16 -2.96
C PHE A 215 2.68 7.68 -3.12
N LEU A 216 3.28 8.18 -4.18
CA LEU A 216 3.26 9.58 -4.58
C LEU A 216 2.22 9.78 -5.66
N THR A 217 1.32 10.76 -5.51
CA THR A 217 0.29 11.07 -6.51
C THR A 217 0.12 12.55 -6.72
N LEU A 218 -0.22 12.91 -7.97
CA LEU A 218 -0.64 14.25 -8.37
C LEU A 218 -2.05 14.16 -8.95
N ASP A 219 -2.98 14.88 -8.34
CA ASP A 219 -4.36 15.00 -8.78
C ASP A 219 -4.52 16.27 -9.61
N ILE A 220 -5.05 16.09 -10.83
CA ILE A 220 -5.24 17.13 -11.84
C ILE A 220 -6.73 17.17 -12.16
N PRO A 221 -7.49 18.18 -11.73
CA PRO A 221 -8.90 18.31 -12.08
C PRO A 221 -9.08 18.52 -13.59
N ILE A 222 -9.92 17.70 -14.23
CA ILE A 222 -10.26 17.80 -15.65
C ILE A 222 -11.79 17.77 -15.76
N ARG A 223 -12.41 18.94 -15.93
CA ARG A 223 -13.88 19.10 -15.99
C ARG A 223 -14.55 18.46 -14.76
N GLU A 224 -15.40 17.46 -14.97
CA GLU A 224 -16.14 16.77 -13.90
C GLU A 224 -15.38 15.58 -13.26
N SER A 225 -14.15 15.35 -13.65
CA SER A 225 -13.31 14.24 -13.18
C SER A 225 -11.95 14.74 -12.74
N THR A 226 -11.28 13.98 -11.90
CA THR A 226 -9.89 14.25 -11.53
C THR A 226 -9.02 13.14 -12.09
N LEU A 227 -8.08 13.50 -12.97
CA LEU A 227 -7.01 12.61 -13.38
C LEU A 227 -6.01 12.50 -12.24
N ARG A 228 -5.61 11.28 -11.91
CA ARG A 228 -4.53 11.02 -10.96
C ARG A 228 -3.38 10.35 -11.70
N VAL A 229 -2.21 10.95 -11.64
CA VAL A 229 -0.96 10.30 -12.01
C VAL A 229 -0.18 9.98 -10.74
N GLY A 230 0.55 8.88 -10.72
CA GLY A 230 1.21 8.45 -9.50
C GLY A 230 2.43 7.58 -9.74
N TYR A 231 3.15 7.34 -8.66
CA TYR A 231 4.28 6.45 -8.60
C TYR A 231 4.20 5.63 -7.32
N VAL A 232 4.24 4.31 -7.47
CA VAL A 232 4.30 3.36 -6.36
C VAL A 232 5.71 2.79 -6.29
N ASN A 233 6.30 2.86 -5.12
CA ASN A 233 7.48 2.08 -4.75
C ASN A 233 7.08 1.12 -3.63
N ASP A 234 7.18 -0.17 -3.88
CA ASP A 234 6.80 -1.24 -2.96
C ASP A 234 8.02 -2.12 -2.70
N VAL A 235 8.59 -1.97 -1.51
CA VAL A 235 9.75 -2.71 -1.05
C VAL A 235 9.27 -3.73 -0.03
N GLN A 236 9.23 -4.99 -0.43
CA GLN A 236 8.92 -6.13 0.42
C GLN A 236 10.17 -7.00 0.52
N GLN A 237 10.61 -7.26 1.73
CA GLN A 237 11.76 -8.13 1.95
C GLN A 237 11.59 -8.90 3.26
N ALA A 238 12.10 -10.12 3.28
CA ALA A 238 12.03 -10.97 4.45
C ALA A 238 13.25 -11.89 4.53
N LYS A 239 13.61 -12.24 5.76
CA LYS A 239 14.60 -13.28 6.06
C LYS A 239 14.07 -14.17 7.16
N GLN A 240 13.79 -15.43 6.84
CA GLN A 240 13.29 -16.44 7.79
C GLN A 240 13.75 -17.83 7.35
N ASN A 241 14.07 -18.72 8.29
CA ASN A 241 14.51 -20.10 8.03
C ASN A 241 15.68 -20.21 7.04
N ASP A 242 16.67 -19.29 7.18
CA ASP A 242 17.79 -19.13 6.23
C ASP A 242 17.39 -18.78 4.80
N LEU A 243 16.10 -18.61 4.53
CA LEU A 243 15.58 -18.12 3.29
C LEU A 243 15.58 -16.59 3.26
N LYS A 244 16.07 -16.03 2.18
CA LYS A 244 16.01 -14.59 1.88
C LYS A 244 15.06 -14.36 0.73
N SER A 245 14.22 -13.36 0.86
CA SER A 245 13.38 -12.94 -0.25
C SER A 245 13.24 -11.43 -0.30
N HIS A 246 13.17 -10.89 -1.50
CA HIS A 246 12.71 -9.54 -1.74
C HIS A 246 11.86 -9.43 -3.01
N ILE A 247 10.94 -8.48 -2.99
CA ILE A 247 10.16 -8.02 -4.12
C ILE A 247 10.24 -6.50 -4.07
N TRP A 248 11.02 -5.91 -4.97
CA TRP A 248 11.20 -4.46 -5.08
C TRP A 248 10.55 -4.00 -6.38
N SER A 249 9.42 -3.32 -6.24
CA SER A 249 8.62 -2.89 -7.39
C SER A 249 8.57 -1.38 -7.49
N HIS A 250 8.62 -0.90 -8.73
CA HIS A 250 8.52 0.50 -9.11
C HIS A 250 7.51 0.64 -10.23
N SER A 251 6.38 1.30 -10.01
CA SER A 251 5.32 1.41 -11.01
C SER A 251 4.84 2.84 -11.17
N PHE A 252 4.76 3.30 -12.42
CA PHE A 252 4.03 4.51 -12.79
C PHE A 252 2.56 4.17 -12.97
N MET A 253 1.70 5.00 -12.38
CA MET A 253 0.26 4.77 -12.29
C MET A 253 -0.50 5.93 -12.93
N ILE A 254 -1.60 5.62 -13.61
CA ILE A 254 -2.54 6.60 -14.15
C ILE A 254 -3.98 6.12 -13.92
N GLY A 255 -4.88 7.04 -13.63
CA GLY A 255 -6.28 6.71 -13.45
C GLY A 255 -7.12 7.91 -13.04
N PHE A 256 -8.31 7.63 -12.52
CA PHE A 256 -9.29 8.65 -12.19
C PHE A 256 -9.70 8.60 -10.73
N VAL A 257 -9.95 9.79 -10.18
CA VAL A 257 -10.53 9.98 -8.86
C VAL A 257 -11.96 10.46 -9.02
N LYS A 258 -12.87 9.82 -8.26
CA LYS A 258 -14.26 10.24 -8.11
C LYS A 258 -14.50 10.68 -6.70
N HIS A 259 -15.08 11.85 -6.54
CA HIS A 259 -15.53 12.37 -5.26
C HIS A 259 -17.06 12.18 -5.19
N LEU A 260 -17.52 11.53 -4.14
CA LEU A 260 -18.93 11.14 -3.99
C LEU A 260 -19.43 11.65 -2.65
N TYR A 261 -20.64 12.23 -2.62
CA TYR A 261 -21.39 12.45 -1.40
C TYR A 261 -22.45 11.36 -1.25
N ALA A 262 -22.51 10.71 -0.09
CA ALA A 262 -23.58 9.77 0.21
C ALA A 262 -24.80 10.57 0.70
N LEU A 263 -25.81 10.74 -0.15
CA LEU A 263 -27.14 11.17 0.27
C LEU A 263 -27.93 9.92 0.66
N LYS A 264 -28.76 10.00 1.76
CA LYS A 264 -29.62 8.91 2.28
C LYS A 264 -29.95 7.81 1.23
N GLY A 265 -29.05 6.82 1.09
CA GLY A 265 -29.22 5.68 0.19
C GLY A 265 -28.75 5.85 -1.26
N HIS A 266 -28.36 7.05 -1.72
CA HIS A 266 -27.86 7.28 -3.08
C HIS A 266 -26.55 8.10 -3.05
N SER A 267 -25.59 7.74 -3.88
CA SER A 267 -24.38 8.54 -4.10
C SER A 267 -24.59 9.45 -5.30
N GLN A 268 -24.52 10.76 -5.11
CA GLN A 268 -24.51 11.72 -6.22
C GLN A 268 -23.07 12.16 -6.53
N LYS A 269 -22.80 12.36 -7.84
CA LYS A 269 -21.57 13.05 -8.28
C LYS A 269 -21.69 14.53 -7.90
N ILE A 270 -20.61 15.10 -7.39
CA ILE A 270 -20.52 16.53 -7.13
C ILE A 270 -19.90 17.17 -8.36
N PRO A 271 -20.54 18.17 -8.96
CA PRO A 271 -19.84 19.06 -9.88
C PRO A 271 -18.80 19.87 -9.10
N TYR A 272 -17.62 20.04 -9.66
CA TYR A 272 -16.53 20.84 -9.13
C TYR A 272 -16.85 22.33 -9.24
#